data_9082ca3bc4cacf41d621f1b199d2d75a
#
_entry.id   9082ca3bc4cacf41d621f1b199d2d75a
#
_cell.length_a   1.000
_cell.length_b   1.000
_cell.length_c   1.000
_cell.angle_alpha   90.00
_cell.angle_beta   90.00
_cell.angle_gamma   90.00
#
_symmetry.space_group_name_H-M   'P 1'
#
loop_
_entity.id
_entity.type
_entity.pdbx_description
1 polymer ?
#
loop_
_entity_poly.entity_id
_entity_poly.type
_entity_poly.pdbx_seq_one_letter_code
_entity_poly.pdbx_strand_id
1 'polypeptide(L)'
;MTADGIPACGAERRRFLALLAGMAGALAFGGAARAQALPEGAAACRTIYVAGHARHTGIIVDRRDFDPVQSADSPEFLAKDWLEFGWGDAAFYQANGEGILLAFKALFLSAGAVVHVYGFNGAPAANFPKSEVLELRLTADGYARLLAFLKSAFTRDAAGRVKRLGSGLYGLSYFYAGEGTYHIFHNCNTWAAEALAAGGFPIDPTGVGTVSQLMDRVRGETVPACAVAG
;
A
#
# COMPACT_ATOMS: atom_id res chain seq x y z
N MET A 1 -59.36 -70.19 21.92
CA MET A 1 -59.58 -71.23 20.92
C MET A 1 -58.63 -70.98 19.78
N THR A 2 -57.70 -71.87 19.74
CA THR A 2 -56.95 -72.54 18.65
C THR A 2 -56.02 -71.63 17.85
N ALA A 3 -54.77 -71.70 18.06
CA ALA A 3 -53.75 -72.75 17.81
C ALA A 3 -53.33 -72.83 16.36
N ASP A 4 -52.03 -72.89 16.16
CA ASP A 4 -51.28 -73.49 15.08
C ASP A 4 -50.93 -72.57 13.89
N GLY A 5 -49.73 -72.51 13.43
CA GLY A 5 -48.60 -73.41 13.48
C GLY A 5 -47.38 -72.75 12.78
N ILE A 6 -46.25 -73.08 13.27
CA ILE A 6 -44.94 -72.83 12.70
C ILE A 6 -44.71 -73.87 11.52
N PRO A 7 -44.07 -73.50 10.44
CA PRO A 7 -42.98 -74.35 9.95
C PRO A 7 -41.70 -73.58 9.63
N ALA A 8 -40.67 -74.04 10.26
CA ALA A 8 -39.33 -74.49 9.88
C ALA A 8 -38.66 -73.86 8.65
N CYS A 9 -37.66 -73.10 8.95
CA CYS A 9 -36.22 -73.36 8.80
C CYS A 9 -35.69 -73.83 7.44
N GLY A 10 -34.84 -72.97 6.90
CA GLY A 10 -33.67 -73.52 6.19
C GLY A 10 -33.66 -73.31 4.68
N ALA A 11 -33.20 -72.18 4.22
CA ALA A 11 -32.52 -72.11 2.91
C ALA A 11 -32.06 -70.69 2.51
N GLU A 12 -32.18 -69.66 3.33
CA GLU A 12 -31.77 -68.28 2.91
C GLU A 12 -30.49 -67.77 3.59
N ARG A 13 -29.76 -68.58 4.33
CA ARG A 13 -28.55 -68.14 5.02
C ARG A 13 -27.29 -68.17 4.18
N ARG A 14 -27.36 -68.57 2.92
CA ARG A 14 -26.16 -68.62 2.06
C ARG A 14 -26.10 -67.59 0.93
N ARG A 15 -27.09 -66.73 0.81
CA ARG A 15 -27.07 -65.65 -0.22
C ARG A 15 -26.81 -64.24 0.34
N PHE A 16 -26.71 -64.06 1.65
CA PHE A 16 -26.48 -62.78 2.28
C PHE A 16 -24.99 -62.47 2.61
N LEU A 17 -24.10 -63.43 2.39
CA LEU A 17 -22.67 -63.25 2.69
C LEU A 17 -21.79 -62.91 1.49
N ALA A 18 -22.40 -62.74 0.30
CA ALA A 18 -21.65 -62.42 -0.92
C ALA A 18 -21.81 -60.95 -1.40
N LEU A 19 -22.54 -60.11 -0.67
CA LEU A 19 -22.79 -58.71 -1.03
C LEU A 19 -22.14 -57.69 -0.11
N LEU A 20 -21.31 -58.11 0.89
CA LEU A 20 -20.62 -57.21 1.80
C LEU A 20 -19.12 -57.08 1.53
N ALA A 21 -18.60 -57.67 0.44
CA ALA A 21 -17.19 -57.55 0.06
C ALA A 21 -16.90 -56.53 -1.05
N GLY A 22 -17.90 -55.72 -1.43
CA GLY A 22 -17.79 -54.77 -2.57
C GLY A 22 -17.84 -53.27 -2.19
N MET A 23 -17.90 -52.88 -0.92
CA MET A 23 -18.01 -51.47 -0.52
C MET A 23 -16.90 -50.95 0.43
N ALA A 24 -15.71 -51.53 0.35
CA ALA A 24 -14.55 -51.09 1.14
C ALA A 24 -13.42 -50.50 0.25
N GLY A 25 -13.78 -49.78 -0.80
CA GLY A 25 -12.80 -49.26 -1.77
C GLY A 25 -13.03 -47.81 -2.27
N ALA A 26 -13.76 -46.96 -1.53
CA ALA A 26 -14.03 -45.60 -2.02
C ALA A 26 -14.04 -44.56 -0.92
N LEU A 27 -13.06 -44.57 -0.01
CA LEU A 27 -12.83 -43.49 0.97
C LEU A 27 -11.34 -43.22 1.11
N ALA A 28 -10.70 -42.73 0.05
CA ALA A 28 -9.35 -42.15 0.14
C ALA A 28 -9.07 -41.26 -1.08
N PHE A 29 -9.94 -40.30 -1.33
CA PHE A 29 -9.57 -39.09 -2.09
C PHE A 29 -9.86 -37.88 -1.20
N GLY A 30 -9.16 -37.85 -0.05
CA GLY A 30 -8.84 -36.60 0.59
C GLY A 30 -7.85 -35.90 -0.35
N GLY A 31 -8.38 -35.15 -1.32
CA GLY A 31 -7.59 -34.22 -2.10
C GLY A 31 -7.04 -33.20 -1.13
N ALA A 32 -5.81 -33.39 -0.66
CA ALA A 32 -5.02 -32.33 -0.12
C ALA A 32 -5.01 -31.27 -1.25
N ALA A 33 -5.68 -30.15 -1.01
CA ALA A 33 -5.55 -28.97 -1.85
C ALA A 33 -4.05 -28.65 -1.87
N ARG A 34 -3.39 -29.09 -2.95
CA ARG A 34 -1.99 -28.78 -3.19
C ARG A 34 -1.98 -27.27 -3.38
N ALA A 35 -1.48 -26.56 -2.38
CA ALA A 35 -1.15 -25.15 -2.54
C ALA A 35 -0.31 -25.07 -3.81
N GLN A 36 -0.88 -24.50 -4.87
CA GLN A 36 -0.14 -24.29 -6.11
C GLN A 36 1.01 -23.35 -5.76
N ALA A 37 2.23 -23.88 -5.82
CA ALA A 37 3.41 -23.06 -5.75
C ALA A 37 3.27 -21.99 -6.84
N LEU A 38 3.47 -20.73 -6.44
CA LEU A 38 3.54 -19.61 -7.39
C LEU A 38 4.52 -19.99 -8.50
N PRO A 39 4.24 -19.67 -9.77
CA PRO A 39 5.19 -19.91 -10.85
C PRO A 39 6.52 -19.26 -10.45
N GLU A 40 7.61 -20.02 -10.57
CA GLU A 40 8.97 -19.51 -10.38
C GLU A 40 9.12 -18.30 -11.31
N GLY A 41 9.24 -17.08 -10.73
CA GLY A 41 9.32 -15.82 -11.46
C GLY A 41 8.17 -14.84 -11.20
N ALA A 42 7.09 -15.21 -10.49
CA ALA A 42 6.11 -14.22 -10.04
C ALA A 42 6.77 -13.35 -8.95
N ALA A 43 7.24 -12.15 -9.34
CA ALA A 43 7.79 -11.19 -8.40
C ALA A 43 6.75 -10.88 -7.32
N ALA A 44 7.13 -10.99 -6.05
CA ALA A 44 6.25 -10.62 -4.93
C ALA A 44 5.76 -9.19 -5.13
N CYS A 45 4.43 -9.01 -5.12
CA CYS A 45 3.84 -7.70 -5.25
C CYS A 45 3.81 -6.97 -3.92
N ARG A 46 4.06 -5.66 -3.97
CA ARG A 46 3.96 -4.75 -2.82
C ARG A 46 2.86 -3.74 -3.10
N THR A 47 1.98 -3.57 -2.13
CA THR A 47 0.89 -2.62 -2.23
C THR A 47 1.34 -1.23 -1.78
N ILE A 48 0.95 -0.22 -2.56
CA ILE A 48 1.02 1.20 -2.22
C ILE A 48 -0.34 1.83 -2.49
N TYR A 49 -0.53 3.06 -2.03
CA TYR A 49 -1.72 3.84 -2.40
C TYR A 49 -1.30 5.23 -2.87
N VAL A 50 -2.12 5.79 -3.76
CA VAL A 50 -2.04 7.19 -4.18
C VAL A 50 -3.30 7.89 -3.69
N ALA A 51 -3.13 8.95 -2.91
CA ALA A 51 -4.23 9.75 -2.40
C ALA A 51 -4.29 11.08 -3.15
N GLY A 52 -5.39 11.31 -3.88
CA GLY A 52 -5.69 12.59 -4.54
C GLY A 52 -6.52 13.47 -3.62
N HIS A 53 -5.90 14.47 -2.99
CA HIS A 53 -6.57 15.47 -2.17
C HIS A 53 -7.03 16.66 -3.04
N ALA A 54 -7.76 17.62 -2.46
CA ALA A 54 -8.29 18.75 -3.23
C ALA A 54 -7.22 19.54 -4.02
N ARG A 55 -5.99 19.65 -3.50
CA ARG A 55 -4.89 20.43 -4.10
C ARG A 55 -3.53 19.74 -4.04
N HIS A 56 -3.48 18.50 -3.60
CA HIS A 56 -2.23 17.80 -3.30
C HIS A 56 -2.39 16.31 -3.56
N THR A 57 -1.29 15.64 -3.87
CA THR A 57 -1.22 14.19 -3.97
C THR A 57 -0.23 13.63 -2.97
N GLY A 58 -0.61 12.50 -2.35
CA GLY A 58 0.23 11.74 -1.43
C GLY A 58 0.51 10.33 -1.95
N ILE A 59 1.71 9.83 -1.68
CA ILE A 59 2.10 8.44 -1.87
C ILE A 59 2.09 7.75 -0.50
N ILE A 60 1.33 6.66 -0.38
CA ILE A 60 1.16 5.94 0.89
C ILE A 60 1.87 4.60 0.77
N VAL A 61 2.74 4.31 1.74
CA VAL A 61 3.49 3.05 1.83
C VAL A 61 3.35 2.43 3.22
N ASP A 62 3.58 1.13 3.32
CA ASP A 62 3.66 0.45 4.62
C ASP A 62 4.78 1.06 5.47
N ARG A 63 4.46 1.47 6.70
CA ARG A 63 5.42 2.08 7.60
C ARG A 63 6.60 1.16 7.88
N ARG A 64 6.39 -0.16 7.93
CA ARG A 64 7.43 -1.14 8.24
C ARG A 64 8.55 -1.19 7.21
N ASP A 65 8.25 -0.80 5.97
CA ASP A 65 9.22 -0.79 4.85
C ASP A 65 9.96 0.53 4.72
N PHE A 66 9.44 1.57 5.34
CA PHE A 66 10.10 2.85 5.42
C PHE A 66 10.62 3.06 6.85
N ASP A 67 11.94 3.00 7.03
CA ASP A 67 12.53 3.26 8.35
C ASP A 67 12.56 4.77 8.62
N PRO A 68 11.64 5.31 9.42
CA PRO A 68 11.69 6.70 9.84
C PRO A 68 12.82 6.94 10.85
N VAL A 69 13.42 5.88 11.41
CA VAL A 69 14.47 5.95 12.44
C VAL A 69 15.83 6.31 11.84
N GLN A 70 16.03 6.13 10.53
CA GLN A 70 17.15 6.82 9.85
C GLN A 70 16.94 8.35 9.84
N SER A 71 15.72 8.79 10.14
CA SER A 71 15.39 10.11 10.62
C SER A 71 15.14 10.00 12.13
N ALA A 72 16.18 10.12 12.96
CA ALA A 72 16.17 9.91 14.41
C ALA A 72 15.14 10.74 15.21
N ASP A 73 14.24 11.46 14.55
CA ASP A 73 13.40 12.49 15.14
C ASP A 73 11.90 12.19 15.13
N SER A 74 11.45 10.96 14.76
CA SER A 74 10.01 10.68 14.72
C SER A 74 9.68 9.25 15.15
N PRO A 75 10.04 8.84 16.38
CA PRO A 75 9.70 7.52 16.93
C PRO A 75 8.18 7.30 17.00
N GLU A 76 7.40 8.37 16.97
CA GLU A 76 5.94 8.34 17.01
C GLU A 76 5.34 7.59 15.80
N PHE A 77 6.05 7.57 14.66
CA PHE A 77 5.61 6.81 13.49
C PHE A 77 5.75 5.29 13.66
N LEU A 78 6.58 4.81 14.60
CA LEU A 78 6.79 3.36 14.80
C LEU A 78 5.49 2.60 15.13
N ALA A 79 4.51 3.28 15.73
CA ALA A 79 3.21 2.71 16.08
C ALA A 79 2.13 2.89 14.99
N LYS A 80 2.53 3.22 13.75
CA LYS A 80 1.61 3.43 12.63
C LYS A 80 1.67 2.27 11.64
N ASP A 81 0.55 2.07 10.93
CA ASP A 81 0.47 1.08 9.86
C ASP A 81 1.02 1.66 8.55
N TRP A 82 0.72 2.92 8.27
CA TRP A 82 0.97 3.58 7.00
C TRP A 82 1.66 4.93 7.19
N LEU A 83 2.47 5.29 6.18
CA LEU A 83 3.02 6.64 6.03
C LEU A 83 2.58 7.20 4.68
N GLU A 84 2.00 8.39 4.70
CA GLU A 84 1.75 9.20 3.52
C GLU A 84 2.86 10.22 3.35
N PHE A 85 3.39 10.30 2.13
CA PHE A 85 4.43 11.25 1.72
C PHE A 85 3.87 12.23 0.73
N GLY A 86 4.04 13.51 1.02
CA GLY A 86 3.81 14.61 0.12
C GLY A 86 5.05 15.48 0.00
N TRP A 87 5.26 16.07 -1.17
CA TRP A 87 6.35 17.00 -1.44
C TRP A 87 5.79 18.30 -1.97
N GLY A 88 6.42 19.42 -1.62
CA GLY A 88 5.93 20.70 -2.08
C GLY A 88 6.73 21.89 -1.59
N ASP A 89 6.25 23.09 -1.93
CA ASP A 89 6.81 24.34 -1.48
C ASP A 89 6.37 24.66 -0.05
N ALA A 90 7.30 25.11 0.77
CA ALA A 90 7.01 25.56 2.12
C ALA A 90 5.98 26.70 2.16
N ALA A 91 5.99 27.60 1.17
CA ALA A 91 5.07 28.73 1.06
C ALA A 91 3.65 28.31 0.64
N PHE A 92 3.53 27.25 -0.19
CA PHE A 92 2.21 26.74 -0.62
C PHE A 92 1.44 26.10 0.55
N TYR A 93 2.08 25.39 1.41
CA TYR A 93 1.46 24.84 2.63
C TYR A 93 1.04 25.92 3.63
N GLN A 94 1.60 27.15 3.50
CA GLN A 94 1.28 28.30 4.34
C GLN A 94 -0.10 28.94 4.05
N ALA A 95 -0.62 28.77 2.84
CA ALA A 95 -1.87 29.43 2.42
C ALA A 95 -3.14 28.87 3.09
N ASN A 96 -3.04 27.81 3.89
CA ASN A 96 -4.19 27.07 4.42
C ASN A 96 -4.29 27.03 5.97
N GLY A 97 -3.45 27.79 6.72
CA GLY A 97 -3.54 27.80 8.19
C GLY A 97 -2.76 28.95 8.83
N GLU A 98 -3.46 29.91 9.44
CA GLU A 98 -2.88 31.15 9.96
C GLU A 98 -1.83 30.98 11.11
N GLY A 99 -1.88 29.91 11.88
CA GLY A 99 -0.96 29.68 13.01
C GLY A 99 0.36 29.00 12.63
N ILE A 100 0.34 28.15 11.61
CA ILE A 100 1.51 27.45 11.07
C ILE A 100 2.35 28.42 10.21
N LEU A 101 1.71 29.40 9.62
CA LEU A 101 2.29 30.42 8.76
C LEU A 101 3.44 31.22 9.38
N LEU A 102 3.32 31.61 10.65
CA LEU A 102 4.33 32.43 11.33
C LEU A 102 5.58 31.62 11.71
N ALA A 103 5.41 30.36 12.11
CA ALA A 103 6.52 29.48 12.44
C ALA A 103 7.31 29.11 11.17
N PHE A 104 6.61 28.88 10.05
CA PHE A 104 7.24 28.57 8.77
C PHE A 104 7.96 29.79 8.16
N LYS A 105 7.38 30.99 8.21
CA LYS A 105 8.06 32.21 7.71
C LYS A 105 9.39 32.47 8.42
N ALA A 106 9.48 32.20 9.71
CA ALA A 106 10.73 32.39 10.47
C ALA A 106 11.82 31.37 10.12
N LEU A 107 11.43 30.14 9.71
CA LEU A 107 12.35 29.05 9.36
C LEU A 107 12.75 29.02 7.87
N PHE A 108 11.93 29.59 6.96
CA PHE A 108 11.99 29.36 5.53
C PHE A 108 12.11 30.64 4.69
N LEU A 109 12.87 31.60 5.12
CA LEU A 109 13.25 32.74 4.25
C LEU A 109 14.15 32.33 3.07
N SER A 110 14.52 31.05 2.95
CA SER A 110 15.14 30.46 1.76
C SER A 110 14.14 29.51 1.09
N ALA A 111 13.76 29.80 -0.16
CA ALA A 111 12.90 29.00 -1.02
C ALA A 111 13.41 27.56 -1.16
N GLY A 112 12.96 26.66 -0.30
CA GLY A 112 13.32 25.23 -0.29
C GLY A 112 12.06 24.38 -0.38
N ALA A 113 12.20 23.17 -0.93
CA ALA A 113 11.15 22.16 -0.89
C ALA A 113 10.99 21.60 0.53
N VAL A 114 9.81 21.05 0.81
CA VAL A 114 9.52 20.32 2.05
C VAL A 114 8.90 18.97 1.73
N VAL A 115 9.18 17.98 2.57
CA VAL A 115 8.48 16.70 2.61
C VAL A 115 7.52 16.72 3.78
N HIS A 116 6.24 16.49 3.52
CA HIS A 116 5.21 16.25 4.52
C HIS A 116 5.08 14.75 4.73
N VAL A 117 5.14 14.29 5.96
CA VAL A 117 4.92 12.87 6.32
C VAL A 117 3.79 12.79 7.33
N TYR A 118 2.77 12.00 7.02
CA TYR A 118 1.63 11.71 7.89
C TYR A 118 1.57 10.22 8.22
N GLY A 119 1.57 9.88 9.50
CA GLY A 119 1.45 8.51 9.99
C GLY A 119 0.06 8.21 10.51
N PHE A 120 -0.56 7.11 10.07
CA PHE A 120 -1.92 6.73 10.46
C PHE A 120 -2.10 5.22 10.54
N ASN A 121 -3.24 4.79 11.14
CA ASN A 121 -3.62 3.39 11.28
C ASN A 121 -4.92 3.09 10.52
N GLY A 122 -5.13 1.82 10.19
CA GLY A 122 -6.33 1.34 9.51
C GLY A 122 -6.30 1.52 7.99
N ALA A 123 -7.44 1.33 7.33
CA ALA A 123 -7.52 1.36 5.88
C ALA A 123 -7.25 2.77 5.32
N PRO A 124 -6.37 2.93 4.31
CA PRO A 124 -6.05 4.24 3.74
C PRO A 124 -7.28 5.02 3.27
N ALA A 125 -8.19 4.40 2.54
CA ALA A 125 -9.41 5.07 2.06
C ALA A 125 -10.30 5.61 3.20
N ALA A 126 -10.33 4.95 4.36
CA ALA A 126 -11.11 5.40 5.50
C ALA A 126 -10.49 6.62 6.19
N ASN A 127 -9.16 6.80 6.09
CA ASN A 127 -8.47 7.97 6.63
C ASN A 127 -8.68 9.23 5.79
N PHE A 128 -9.05 9.08 4.52
CA PHE A 128 -9.21 10.20 3.59
C PHE A 128 -10.61 10.21 2.94
N PRO A 129 -11.70 10.38 3.71
CA PRO A 129 -13.08 10.23 3.20
C PRO A 129 -13.49 11.28 2.17
N LYS A 130 -12.70 12.36 2.00
CA LYS A 130 -12.92 13.43 1.02
C LYS A 130 -11.94 13.38 -0.16
N SER A 131 -11.14 12.32 -0.23
CA SER A 131 -10.09 12.15 -1.25
C SER A 131 -10.32 10.87 -2.01
N GLU A 132 -9.90 10.84 -3.25
CA GLU A 132 -9.79 9.58 -3.99
C GLU A 132 -8.52 8.86 -3.55
N VAL A 133 -8.63 7.58 -3.18
CA VAL A 133 -7.49 6.75 -2.81
C VAL A 133 -7.47 5.54 -3.72
N LEU A 134 -6.41 5.39 -4.51
CA LEU A 134 -6.21 4.29 -5.46
C LEU A 134 -5.14 3.34 -4.92
N GLU A 135 -5.47 2.06 -4.89
CA GLU A 135 -4.51 0.99 -4.59
C GLU A 135 -3.72 0.62 -5.84
N LEU A 136 -2.41 0.55 -5.71
CA LEU A 136 -1.49 0.14 -6.77
C LEU A 136 -0.62 -1.01 -6.28
N ARG A 137 -0.16 -1.84 -7.22
CA ARG A 137 0.76 -2.94 -6.94
C ARG A 137 2.03 -2.77 -7.75
N LEU A 138 3.16 -2.83 -7.08
CA LEU A 138 4.48 -2.77 -7.66
C LEU A 138 5.21 -4.09 -7.46
N THR A 139 6.11 -4.45 -8.35
CA THR A 139 7.06 -5.53 -8.09
C THR A 139 7.93 -5.18 -6.88
N ALA A 140 8.52 -6.16 -6.24
CA ALA A 140 9.41 -5.92 -5.09
C ALA A 140 10.56 -4.95 -5.45
N ASP A 141 11.17 -5.11 -6.62
CA ASP A 141 12.22 -4.21 -7.11
C ASP A 141 11.70 -2.81 -7.42
N GLY A 142 10.50 -2.70 -8.00
CA GLY A 142 9.84 -1.42 -8.25
C GLY A 142 9.56 -0.70 -6.93
N TYR A 143 9.02 -1.41 -5.96
CA TYR A 143 8.75 -0.88 -4.63
C TYR A 143 10.04 -0.39 -3.93
N ALA A 144 11.13 -1.15 -4.03
CA ALA A 144 12.42 -0.72 -3.48
C ALA A 144 12.93 0.58 -4.14
N ARG A 145 12.76 0.74 -5.47
CA ARG A 145 13.09 2.00 -6.16
C ARG A 145 12.17 3.16 -5.73
N LEU A 146 10.87 2.91 -5.56
CA LEU A 146 9.95 3.92 -5.01
C LEU A 146 10.43 4.39 -3.62
N LEU A 147 10.75 3.47 -2.71
CA LEU A 147 11.25 3.82 -1.38
C LEU A 147 12.56 4.60 -1.44
N ALA A 148 13.47 4.26 -2.36
CA ALA A 148 14.71 5.00 -2.59
C ALA A 148 14.42 6.43 -3.07
N PHE A 149 13.46 6.60 -3.99
CA PHE A 149 13.01 7.91 -4.45
C PHE A 149 12.43 8.74 -3.29
N LEU A 150 11.52 8.17 -2.49
CA LEU A 150 10.96 8.87 -1.33
C LEU A 150 12.04 9.28 -0.33
N LYS A 151 13.04 8.42 -0.08
CA LYS A 151 14.17 8.72 0.80
C LYS A 151 15.09 9.82 0.27
N SER A 152 15.27 9.92 -1.04
CA SER A 152 16.09 10.95 -1.68
C SER A 152 15.46 12.34 -1.66
N ALA A 153 14.15 12.42 -1.41
CA ALA A 153 13.45 13.70 -1.30
C ALA A 153 13.79 14.49 -0.02
N PHE A 154 14.46 13.87 0.96
CA PHE A 154 14.81 14.53 2.23
C PHE A 154 16.21 15.12 2.17
N THR A 155 16.33 16.39 2.58
CA THR A 155 17.63 16.99 2.86
C THR A 155 18.23 16.36 4.12
N ARG A 156 19.51 15.97 4.04
CA ARG A 156 20.25 15.35 5.14
C ARG A 156 21.41 16.22 5.60
N ASP A 157 21.65 16.21 6.91
CA ASP A 157 22.87 16.83 7.48
C ASP A 157 24.11 15.97 7.22
N ALA A 158 25.28 16.46 7.66
CA ALA A 158 26.55 15.74 7.51
C ALA A 158 26.59 14.39 8.24
N ALA A 159 25.71 14.16 9.21
CA ALA A 159 25.54 12.88 9.89
C ALA A 159 24.48 11.98 9.24
N GLY A 160 23.93 12.38 8.07
CA GLY A 160 22.91 11.64 7.35
C GLY A 160 21.50 11.75 7.94
N ARG A 161 21.27 12.61 8.92
CA ARG A 161 19.96 12.78 9.58
C ARG A 161 19.09 13.75 8.79
N VAL A 162 17.80 13.46 8.73
CA VAL A 162 16.82 14.39 8.14
C VAL A 162 16.50 15.50 9.13
N LYS A 163 16.25 16.72 8.62
CA LYS A 163 15.90 17.87 9.44
C LYS A 163 14.39 18.02 9.53
N ARG A 164 13.82 17.70 10.69
CA ARG A 164 12.42 17.99 11.03
C ARG A 164 12.24 19.49 11.22
N LEU A 165 11.19 20.05 10.62
CA LEU A 165 10.95 21.49 10.60
C LEU A 165 9.82 21.91 11.54
N GLY A 166 8.84 21.02 11.77
CA GLY A 166 7.71 21.29 12.65
C GLY A 166 6.55 20.33 12.41
N SER A 167 5.43 20.59 13.07
CA SER A 167 4.19 19.83 12.90
C SER A 167 3.66 19.97 11.49
N GLY A 168 3.05 18.89 10.97
CA GLY A 168 2.42 18.87 9.66
C GLY A 168 1.01 19.46 9.65
N LEU A 169 0.28 19.19 8.57
CA LEU A 169 -1.04 19.81 8.31
C LEU A 169 -2.17 19.20 9.14
N TYR A 170 -2.08 17.92 9.48
CA TYR A 170 -3.15 17.18 10.15
C TYR A 170 -2.62 15.94 10.87
N GLY A 171 -3.34 15.52 11.91
CA GLY A 171 -3.05 14.30 12.65
C GLY A 171 -1.61 14.23 13.16
N LEU A 172 -1.06 13.02 13.21
CA LEU A 172 0.36 12.80 13.52
C LEU A 172 1.19 13.01 12.26
N SER A 173 1.54 14.23 11.97
CA SER A 173 2.34 14.57 10.79
C SER A 173 3.41 15.62 11.09
N TYR A 174 4.46 15.58 10.28
CA TYR A 174 5.58 16.50 10.37
C TYR A 174 6.05 16.97 9.01
N PHE A 175 6.62 18.16 8.95
CA PHE A 175 7.37 18.67 7.82
C PHE A 175 8.87 18.46 8.03
N TYR A 176 9.53 18.08 6.95
CA TYR A 176 10.98 17.91 6.88
C TYR A 176 11.55 18.76 5.77
N ALA A 177 12.83 19.17 5.90
CA ALA A 177 13.54 19.81 4.81
C ALA A 177 13.64 18.86 3.62
N GLY A 178 13.26 19.35 2.44
CA GLY A 178 13.21 18.58 1.20
C GLY A 178 14.26 19.03 0.19
N GLU A 179 14.65 18.09 -0.67
CA GLU A 179 15.49 18.37 -1.84
C GLU A 179 14.64 18.85 -3.01
N GLY A 180 15.26 19.59 -3.92
CA GLY A 180 14.66 20.08 -5.14
C GLY A 180 14.06 21.48 -5.02
N THR A 181 13.55 21.96 -6.15
CA THR A 181 12.94 23.29 -6.27
C THR A 181 11.52 23.16 -6.79
N TYR A 182 10.57 23.70 -6.03
CA TYR A 182 9.18 23.74 -6.43
C TYR A 182 8.94 24.86 -7.43
N HIS A 183 8.25 24.57 -8.52
CA HIS A 183 7.80 25.55 -9.48
C HIS A 183 6.57 25.04 -10.26
N ILE A 184 5.94 25.90 -11.07
CA ILE A 184 4.67 25.58 -11.74
C ILE A 184 4.74 24.32 -12.65
N PHE A 185 5.93 23.97 -13.17
CA PHE A 185 6.14 22.80 -14.02
C PHE A 185 6.72 21.60 -13.25
N HIS A 186 7.04 21.77 -11.97
CA HIS A 186 7.50 20.72 -11.08
C HIS A 186 6.92 20.95 -9.69
N ASN A 187 5.76 20.38 -9.47
CA ASN A 187 4.96 20.52 -8.26
C ASN A 187 4.69 19.16 -7.59
N CYS A 188 3.85 19.13 -6.55
CA CYS A 188 3.53 17.90 -5.82
C CYS A 188 2.98 16.78 -6.71
N ASN A 189 2.21 17.11 -7.75
CA ASN A 189 1.61 16.10 -8.62
C ASN A 189 2.65 15.54 -9.61
N THR A 190 3.54 16.39 -10.14
CA THR A 190 4.68 15.96 -10.97
C THR A 190 5.60 15.06 -10.15
N TRP A 191 5.94 15.47 -8.93
CA TRP A 191 6.79 14.69 -8.03
C TRP A 191 6.18 13.31 -7.70
N ALA A 192 4.87 13.25 -7.42
CA ALA A 192 4.19 11.99 -7.19
C ALA A 192 4.19 11.09 -8.44
N ALA A 193 4.03 11.65 -9.64
CA ALA A 193 4.15 10.90 -10.89
C ALA A 193 5.58 10.38 -11.10
N GLU A 194 6.61 11.17 -10.78
CA GLU A 194 8.02 10.75 -10.83
C GLU A 194 8.31 9.62 -9.84
N ALA A 195 7.75 9.69 -8.62
CA ALA A 195 7.85 8.62 -7.64
C ALA A 195 7.27 7.31 -8.17
N LEU A 196 6.09 7.35 -8.78
CA LEU A 196 5.44 6.19 -9.40
C LEU A 196 6.26 5.64 -10.57
N ALA A 197 6.76 6.50 -11.45
CA ALA A 197 7.63 6.11 -12.57
C ALA A 197 8.93 5.46 -12.07
N ALA A 198 9.57 6.01 -11.04
CA ALA A 198 10.74 5.41 -10.39
C ALA A 198 10.42 4.02 -9.83
N GLY A 199 9.21 3.83 -9.31
CA GLY A 199 8.66 2.54 -8.87
C GLY A 199 8.37 1.56 -10.01
N GLY A 200 8.51 1.99 -11.27
CA GLY A 200 8.21 1.17 -12.44
C GLY A 200 6.72 1.09 -12.78
N PHE A 201 5.90 1.97 -12.19
CA PHE A 201 4.53 2.14 -12.65
C PHE A 201 4.55 2.81 -14.03
N PRO A 202 3.75 2.34 -15.01
CA PRO A 202 3.82 2.80 -16.40
C PRO A 202 3.15 4.18 -16.57
N ILE A 203 3.73 5.22 -15.99
CA ILE A 203 3.27 6.60 -16.05
C ILE A 203 4.35 7.51 -16.62
N ASP A 204 3.98 8.41 -17.53
CA ASP A 204 4.84 9.52 -17.94
C ASP A 204 4.60 10.72 -17.01
N PRO A 205 5.59 11.17 -16.23
CA PRO A 205 5.44 12.34 -15.36
C PRO A 205 5.27 13.66 -16.12
N THR A 206 5.61 13.70 -17.41
CA THR A 206 5.61 14.93 -18.21
C THR A 206 4.23 15.55 -18.27
N GLY A 207 4.12 16.82 -17.88
CA GLY A 207 2.87 17.58 -17.92
C GLY A 207 1.83 17.21 -16.87
N VAL A 208 2.21 16.41 -15.85
CA VAL A 208 1.35 16.15 -14.68
C VAL A 208 1.44 17.34 -13.74
N GLY A 209 0.54 18.29 -13.89
CA GLY A 209 0.50 19.53 -13.08
C GLY A 209 -0.65 19.59 -12.08
N THR A 210 -1.66 18.72 -12.19
CA THR A 210 -2.85 18.75 -11.32
C THR A 210 -3.17 17.37 -10.74
N VAL A 211 -3.92 17.36 -9.64
CA VAL A 211 -4.41 16.13 -8.99
C VAL A 211 -5.21 15.28 -9.98
N SER A 212 -6.14 15.88 -10.73
CA SER A 212 -6.95 15.14 -11.69
C SER A 212 -6.10 14.51 -12.79
N GLN A 213 -5.11 15.23 -13.34
CA GLN A 213 -4.22 14.67 -14.36
C GLN A 213 -3.43 13.45 -13.84
N LEU A 214 -2.95 13.50 -12.60
CA LEU A 214 -2.28 12.35 -12.00
C LEU A 214 -3.26 11.18 -11.81
N MET A 215 -4.38 11.43 -11.14
CA MET A 215 -5.36 10.37 -10.81
C MET A 215 -5.95 9.74 -12.08
N ASP A 216 -6.19 10.52 -13.14
CA ASP A 216 -6.65 10.02 -14.43
C ASP A 216 -5.63 9.09 -15.09
N ARG A 217 -4.34 9.45 -15.07
CA ARG A 217 -3.27 8.59 -15.59
C ARG A 217 -3.13 7.30 -14.77
N VAL A 218 -3.18 7.41 -13.44
CA VAL A 218 -3.09 6.24 -12.55
C VAL A 218 -4.25 5.26 -12.79
N ARG A 219 -5.48 5.75 -12.99
CA ARG A 219 -6.65 4.92 -13.29
C ARG A 219 -6.61 4.26 -14.66
N GLY A 220 -5.98 4.94 -15.62
CA GLY A 220 -5.89 4.46 -17.01
C GLY A 220 -4.87 3.35 -17.22
N GLU A 221 -3.97 3.13 -16.27
CA GLU A 221 -2.90 2.15 -16.42
C GLU A 221 -3.23 0.84 -15.70
N THR A 222 -3.19 -0.24 -16.44
CA THR A 222 -3.18 -1.60 -15.88
C THR A 222 -1.73 -2.01 -15.61
N VAL A 223 -1.43 -2.38 -14.38
CA VAL A 223 -0.09 -2.85 -14.01
C VAL A 223 0.14 -4.27 -14.51
N PRO A 224 0.96 -4.49 -15.54
CA PRO A 224 1.11 -5.82 -16.15
C PRO A 224 1.91 -6.83 -15.33
N ALA A 225 2.63 -6.41 -14.30
CA ALA A 225 3.70 -7.21 -13.74
C ALA A 225 3.41 -7.86 -12.39
N CYS A 226 2.27 -7.59 -11.79
CA CYS A 226 1.86 -8.18 -10.53
C CYS A 226 0.59 -9.02 -10.68
N ALA A 227 0.70 -10.15 -11.37
CA ALA A 227 -0.37 -11.14 -11.37
C ALA A 227 -0.63 -11.61 -9.94
N VAL A 228 -1.82 -11.40 -9.44
CA VAL A 228 -2.29 -12.02 -8.20
C VAL A 228 -2.39 -13.51 -8.50
N ALA A 229 -1.66 -14.34 -7.75
CA ALA A 229 -2.05 -15.73 -7.63
C ALA A 229 -3.42 -15.73 -6.93
N GLY A 230 -4.45 -16.05 -7.72
CA GLY A 230 -5.82 -16.25 -7.22
C GLY A 230 -5.91 -17.51 -6.34
#